data_57842bacdc90414a670ccf1cd855bba4
#
_entry.id   57842bacdc90414a670ccf1cd855bba4
#
_cell.length_a   1.000
_cell.length_b   1.000
_cell.length_c   1.000
_cell.angle_alpha   90.00
_cell.angle_beta   90.00
_cell.angle_gamma   90.00
#
_symmetry.space_group_name_H-M   'P 1'
#
loop_
_entity.id
_entity.type
_entity.pdbx_description
1 polymer ?
#
loop_
_entity_poly.entity_id
_entity_poly.type
_entity_poly.pdbx_seq_one_letter_code
_entity_poly.pdbx_strand_id
1 'polypeptide(L)'
;MRTIQHHTPQLVTHPGSSLIEQPPAHALSASRSLAFPLRCVRDPHQAEAALERLTQRTKTSQQKDVQERVDAILTAVRERGDAAVCEFTERFDGFRPDPVAVPKQELEDAWHGLPDNLRDALELAHRRISEFHQRQRPDDIRMEGAHGEQLGRRWRPVQRAGLYVPGGRAAYPSTVLMNAIPARVAGVEQIVICSPASADGQVNPVVLAAAHLAGVQTVMRLGGAQAIAAMAFGTESVPKVDVISGPGNIYVTLAKQAVYGQVGIDSLAGPSEVLIIADQSARPEQVAADLLAQAEHDPLASSVLITTSHQLADGIGSAIAQQLEQHPRREICEASLRDWGLVVVCDDLETCARLSDSFAPEHLELLVERPEALADRIQHAGAIFLGPWSPEAVGDYLAGPNHTLPTCAAARFSGALSVETFMRHSSIIQFNRAALEATASAVCELAESEGLHSHAESVRRRLS
;
A
#
# COMPACT_ATOMS: atom_id res chain seq x y z
N MET A 1 69.72 21.87 6.25
CA MET A 1 70.61 21.25 7.25
C MET A 1 69.80 20.87 8.46
N ARG A 2 69.49 19.62 8.62
CA ARG A 2 69.57 18.74 9.80
C ARG A 2 68.90 17.43 9.43
N THR A 3 69.74 16.44 9.45
CA THR A 3 69.59 15.01 9.17
C THR A 3 68.69 14.35 10.19
N ILE A 4 67.79 13.47 9.75
CA ILE A 4 67.07 12.54 10.62
C ILE A 4 67.48 11.12 10.24
N GLN A 5 68.02 10.43 11.24
CA GLN A 5 68.54 9.07 11.18
C GLN A 5 67.42 8.04 11.23
N HIS A 6 67.60 7.00 10.40
CA HIS A 6 66.87 5.74 10.41
C HIS A 6 67.26 4.87 11.61
N HIS A 7 66.28 4.36 12.35
CA HIS A 7 66.47 3.24 13.28
C HIS A 7 65.67 2.05 12.80
N THR A 8 66.38 0.98 12.44
CA THR A 8 65.88 -0.37 12.19
C THR A 8 66.01 -1.17 13.48
N PRO A 9 64.97 -1.96 13.90
CA PRO A 9 65.14 -2.98 14.93
C PRO A 9 65.43 -4.36 14.28
N GLN A 10 66.37 -5.02 14.88
CA GLN A 10 66.95 -6.32 14.53
C GLN A 10 65.96 -7.49 14.79
N LEU A 11 66.04 -8.48 13.88
CA LEU A 11 65.48 -9.82 14.01
C LEU A 11 66.19 -10.62 15.13
N VAL A 12 65.39 -11.21 16.03
CA VAL A 12 65.82 -12.27 16.94
C VAL A 12 65.25 -13.59 16.43
N THR A 13 66.16 -14.47 16.05
CA THR A 13 65.90 -15.87 15.65
C THR A 13 65.93 -16.77 16.90
N HIS A 14 64.91 -17.63 17.05
CA HIS A 14 65.02 -18.87 17.85
C HIS A 14 64.48 -20.06 17.05
N PRO A 15 65.14 -21.23 17.13
CA PRO A 15 64.86 -22.41 16.31
C PRO A 15 63.94 -23.39 17.03
N GLY A 16 63.08 -24.06 16.27
CA GLY A 16 62.21 -25.14 16.80
C GLY A 16 61.33 -25.71 15.69
N SER A 17 61.91 -26.59 14.89
CA SER A 17 61.24 -27.37 13.85
C SER A 17 60.25 -28.38 14.42
N SER A 18 59.00 -28.36 13.96
CA SER A 18 58.22 -29.57 13.79
C SER A 18 57.37 -29.43 12.50
N LEU A 19 57.67 -30.29 11.56
CA LEU A 19 56.94 -30.53 10.34
C LEU A 19 55.52 -30.98 10.69
N ILE A 20 54.53 -30.15 10.43
CA ILE A 20 53.13 -30.56 10.36
C ILE A 20 52.79 -30.70 8.90
N GLU A 21 52.56 -31.95 8.48
CA GLU A 21 52.07 -32.31 7.15
C GLU A 21 50.80 -31.54 6.81
N GLN A 22 50.79 -30.91 5.64
CA GLN A 22 49.57 -30.36 5.04
C GLN A 22 48.66 -31.52 4.60
N PRO A 23 47.38 -31.53 4.98
CA PRO A 23 46.43 -32.48 4.43
C PRO A 23 46.16 -32.16 2.95
N PRO A 24 45.83 -33.16 2.13
CA PRO A 24 45.65 -32.99 0.69
C PRO A 24 44.45 -32.11 0.37
N ALA A 25 44.64 -31.18 -0.54
CA ALA A 25 43.63 -30.36 -1.15
C ALA A 25 42.72 -31.22 -2.05
N HIS A 26 41.72 -31.87 -1.51
CA HIS A 26 40.53 -32.41 -2.21
C HIS A 26 39.47 -32.82 -1.19
N ALA A 27 38.71 -31.82 -0.75
CA ALA A 27 37.31 -32.01 -0.34
C ALA A 27 36.63 -30.66 -0.47
N LEU A 28 36.22 -30.30 -1.68
CA LEU A 28 35.11 -29.40 -1.86
C LEU A 28 33.88 -30.11 -1.27
N SER A 29 33.68 -29.94 0.04
CA SER A 29 32.42 -30.27 0.66
C SER A 29 31.38 -29.34 0.04
N ALA A 30 30.54 -29.93 -0.81
CA ALA A 30 29.27 -29.29 -1.13
C ALA A 30 28.63 -28.86 0.20
N SER A 31 28.67 -27.57 0.53
CA SER A 31 27.84 -27.01 1.58
C SER A 31 26.42 -27.34 1.19
N ARG A 32 25.80 -28.29 1.86
CA ARG A 32 24.34 -28.45 1.80
C ARG A 32 23.78 -27.10 2.21
N SER A 33 23.27 -26.35 1.26
CA SER A 33 22.43 -25.18 1.52
C SER A 33 21.33 -25.68 2.46
N LEU A 34 21.41 -25.29 3.72
CA LEU A 34 20.38 -25.64 4.70
C LEU A 34 19.11 -24.91 4.23
N ALA A 35 18.01 -25.65 4.07
CA ALA A 35 16.72 -25.07 3.69
C ALA A 35 16.31 -24.00 4.71
N PHE A 36 15.73 -22.88 4.23
CA PHE A 36 15.18 -21.84 5.11
C PHE A 36 13.98 -22.44 5.89
N PRO A 37 13.92 -22.32 7.21
CA PRO A 37 12.91 -22.95 8.04
C PRO A 37 11.59 -22.17 8.03
N LEU A 38 10.74 -22.41 7.04
CA LEU A 38 9.37 -21.89 7.04
C LEU A 38 8.45 -22.73 7.92
N ARG A 39 7.51 -22.09 8.58
CA ARG A 39 6.43 -22.79 9.27
C ARG A 39 5.56 -23.50 8.25
N CYS A 40 5.45 -24.84 8.35
CA CYS A 40 4.61 -25.65 7.46
C CYS A 40 3.45 -26.27 8.24
N VAL A 41 2.23 -26.15 7.74
CA VAL A 41 0.99 -26.67 8.33
C VAL A 41 0.30 -27.58 7.31
N ARG A 42 -0.11 -28.77 7.76
CA ARG A 42 -0.77 -29.81 6.94
C ARG A 42 -2.18 -30.17 7.45
N ASP A 43 -2.59 -29.59 8.57
CA ASP A 43 -3.91 -29.77 9.16
C ASP A 43 -4.78 -28.55 8.84
N PRO A 44 -5.95 -28.70 8.19
CA PRO A 44 -6.81 -27.59 7.80
C PRO A 44 -7.25 -26.68 8.98
N HIS A 45 -7.52 -27.25 10.16
CA HIS A 45 -7.91 -26.46 11.34
C HIS A 45 -6.76 -25.62 11.89
N GLN A 46 -5.55 -26.18 11.87
CA GLN A 46 -4.34 -25.44 12.25
C GLN A 46 -4.01 -24.37 11.20
N ALA A 47 -4.32 -24.60 9.93
CA ALA A 47 -4.13 -23.64 8.86
C ALA A 47 -4.99 -22.39 9.06
N GLU A 48 -6.29 -22.54 9.37
CA GLU A 48 -7.18 -21.42 9.67
C GLU A 48 -6.67 -20.56 10.83
N ALA A 49 -6.31 -21.20 11.96
CA ALA A 49 -5.76 -20.50 13.11
C ALA A 49 -4.41 -19.83 12.82
N ALA A 50 -3.58 -20.44 11.94
CA ALA A 50 -2.31 -19.84 11.52
C ALA A 50 -2.51 -18.61 10.65
N LEU A 51 -3.44 -18.65 9.69
CA LEU A 51 -3.80 -17.54 8.83
C LEU A 51 -4.45 -16.40 9.65
N GLU A 52 -5.36 -16.71 10.57
CA GLU A 52 -5.95 -15.71 11.46
C GLU A 52 -4.89 -14.97 12.29
N ARG A 53 -3.89 -15.66 12.79
CA ARG A 53 -2.77 -15.02 13.49
C ARG A 53 -2.04 -13.99 12.61
N LEU A 54 -1.86 -14.29 11.33
CA LEU A 54 -1.20 -13.38 10.39
C LEU A 54 -2.03 -12.10 10.15
N THR A 55 -3.35 -12.20 10.08
CA THR A 55 -4.23 -11.02 9.91
C THR A 55 -4.24 -10.11 11.15
N GLN A 56 -3.88 -10.65 12.32
CA GLN A 56 -3.89 -9.91 13.59
C GLN A 56 -2.50 -9.40 13.99
N ARG A 57 -1.45 -9.60 13.17
CA ARG A 57 -0.05 -9.31 13.51
C ARG A 57 0.24 -7.85 13.89
N THR A 58 -0.61 -6.93 13.48
CA THR A 58 -0.48 -5.50 13.81
C THR A 58 -1.16 -5.11 15.13
N LYS A 59 -2.00 -5.97 15.70
CA LYS A 59 -2.71 -5.71 16.97
C LYS A 59 -1.79 -6.02 18.15
N THR A 60 -0.92 -5.08 18.49
CA THR A 60 0.03 -5.24 19.62
C THR A 60 -0.36 -4.33 20.79
N SER A 61 0.12 -4.69 22.01
CA SER A 61 -0.02 -3.82 23.18
C SER A 61 0.65 -2.44 23.02
N GLN A 62 1.64 -2.34 22.15
CA GLN A 62 2.33 -1.09 21.82
C GLN A 62 1.47 -0.13 21.00
N GLN A 63 0.38 -0.59 20.39
CA GLN A 63 -0.49 0.25 19.56
C GLN A 63 -1.11 1.40 20.37
N LYS A 64 -1.40 1.18 21.67
CA LYS A 64 -1.95 2.22 22.54
C LYS A 64 -0.98 3.38 22.77
N ASP A 65 0.29 3.08 23.03
CA ASP A 65 1.33 4.11 23.25
C ASP A 65 1.58 4.91 21.96
N VAL A 66 1.52 4.24 20.80
CA VAL A 66 1.64 4.91 19.49
C VAL A 66 0.43 5.81 19.25
N GLN A 67 -0.79 5.35 19.59
CA GLN A 67 -2.02 6.15 19.45
C GLN A 67 -1.94 7.43 20.29
N GLU A 68 -1.53 7.35 21.54
CA GLU A 68 -1.39 8.54 22.42
C GLU A 68 -0.41 9.57 21.84
N ARG A 69 0.69 9.09 21.23
CA ARG A 69 1.66 9.99 20.54
C ARG A 69 1.06 10.62 19.29
N VAL A 70 0.31 9.85 18.50
CA VAL A 70 -0.39 10.36 17.32
C VAL A 70 -1.41 11.42 17.71
N ASP A 71 -2.22 11.18 18.73
CA ASP A 71 -3.23 12.11 19.23
C ASP A 71 -2.61 13.44 19.70
N ALA A 72 -1.45 13.36 20.37
CA ALA A 72 -0.69 14.54 20.77
C ALA A 72 -0.18 15.34 19.57
N ILE A 73 0.32 14.65 18.52
CA ILE A 73 0.76 15.31 17.27
C ILE A 73 -0.42 16.00 16.57
N LEU A 74 -1.54 15.27 16.40
CA LEU A 74 -2.74 15.80 15.75
C LEU A 74 -3.27 17.06 16.47
N THR A 75 -3.32 17.02 17.81
CA THR A 75 -3.75 18.16 18.65
C THR A 75 -2.82 19.35 18.45
N ALA A 76 -1.51 19.12 18.54
CA ALA A 76 -0.53 20.18 18.40
C ALA A 76 -0.57 20.87 17.02
N VAL A 77 -0.71 20.09 15.94
CA VAL A 77 -0.83 20.64 14.57
C VAL A 77 -2.12 21.42 14.41
N ARG A 78 -3.24 20.94 14.97
CA ARG A 78 -4.52 21.68 14.94
C ARG A 78 -4.44 23.03 15.64
N GLU A 79 -3.70 23.11 16.76
CA GLU A 79 -3.62 24.33 17.58
C GLU A 79 -2.56 25.32 17.10
N ARG A 80 -1.43 24.82 16.56
CA ARG A 80 -0.24 25.63 16.29
C ARG A 80 0.18 25.67 14.81
N GLY A 81 -0.55 25.00 13.91
CA GLY A 81 -0.30 25.01 12.46
C GLY A 81 1.13 24.66 12.08
N ASP A 82 1.74 25.45 11.20
CA ASP A 82 3.09 25.22 10.68
C ASP A 82 4.16 25.15 11.78
N ALA A 83 3.98 25.85 12.89
CA ALA A 83 4.94 25.83 14.00
C ALA A 83 5.09 24.41 14.58
N ALA A 84 3.95 23.68 14.75
CA ALA A 84 3.97 22.30 15.21
C ALA A 84 4.50 21.35 14.12
N VAL A 85 4.07 21.53 12.87
CA VAL A 85 4.55 20.73 11.74
C VAL A 85 6.07 20.81 11.61
N CYS A 86 6.65 22.01 11.66
CA CYS A 86 8.10 22.20 11.59
C CYS A 86 8.83 21.58 12.78
N GLU A 87 8.30 21.75 14.01
CA GLU A 87 8.85 21.16 15.23
C GLU A 87 8.93 19.62 15.16
N PHE A 88 7.83 18.97 14.74
CA PHE A 88 7.81 17.52 14.64
C PHE A 88 8.67 17.00 13.49
N THR A 89 8.73 17.72 12.35
CA THR A 89 9.60 17.37 11.24
C THR A 89 11.07 17.47 11.65
N GLU A 90 11.46 18.54 12.35
CA GLU A 90 12.82 18.68 12.89
C GLU A 90 13.17 17.54 13.85
N ARG A 91 12.21 17.18 14.71
CA ARG A 91 12.40 16.10 15.70
C ARG A 91 12.52 14.71 15.09
N PHE A 92 11.75 14.40 14.04
CA PHE A 92 11.64 13.05 13.50
C PHE A 92 12.47 12.82 12.24
N ASP A 93 12.59 13.85 11.40
CA ASP A 93 13.28 13.78 10.11
C ASP A 93 14.66 14.44 10.14
N GLY A 94 14.97 15.14 11.25
CA GLY A 94 16.31 15.72 11.50
C GLY A 94 16.59 17.03 10.78
N PHE A 95 15.59 17.68 10.18
CA PHE A 95 15.71 18.99 9.56
C PHE A 95 14.45 19.84 9.80
N ARG A 96 14.61 21.16 9.82
CA ARG A 96 13.50 22.11 9.92
C ARG A 96 13.14 22.62 8.52
N PRO A 97 11.93 22.31 8.00
CA PRO A 97 11.56 22.75 6.66
C PRO A 97 11.35 24.28 6.58
N ASP A 98 12.08 24.92 5.67
CA ASP A 98 11.93 26.33 5.32
C ASP A 98 12.42 26.57 3.87
N PRO A 99 11.52 26.71 2.91
CA PRO A 99 10.05 26.57 3.00
C PRO A 99 9.59 25.11 3.16
N VAL A 100 8.36 24.93 3.67
CA VAL A 100 7.69 23.60 3.77
C VAL A 100 7.44 23.02 2.38
N ALA A 101 7.02 23.85 1.43
CA ALA A 101 6.78 23.44 0.05
C ALA A 101 8.07 23.31 -0.76
N VAL A 102 8.14 22.28 -1.58
CA VAL A 102 9.21 22.12 -2.60
C VAL A 102 8.95 23.14 -3.72
N PRO A 103 9.95 23.95 -4.13
CA PRO A 103 9.82 24.81 -5.30
C PRO A 103 9.46 24.03 -6.56
N LYS A 104 8.56 24.56 -7.39
CA LYS A 104 8.12 23.91 -8.63
C LYS A 104 9.27 23.59 -9.57
N GLN A 105 10.29 24.44 -9.61
CA GLN A 105 11.46 24.24 -10.44
C GLN A 105 12.22 22.96 -10.06
N GLU A 106 12.28 22.59 -8.77
CA GLU A 106 12.93 21.35 -8.34
C GLU A 106 12.25 20.09 -8.90
N LEU A 107 10.91 20.12 -9.11
CA LEU A 107 10.19 19.00 -9.74
C LEU A 107 10.58 18.84 -11.20
N GLU A 108 10.67 19.96 -11.92
CA GLU A 108 11.06 20.00 -13.33
C GLU A 108 12.52 19.59 -13.50
N ASP A 109 13.41 20.14 -12.69
CA ASP A 109 14.84 19.79 -12.69
C ASP A 109 15.05 18.30 -12.37
N ALA A 110 14.30 17.75 -11.41
CA ALA A 110 14.33 16.34 -11.07
C ALA A 110 13.92 15.46 -12.26
N TRP A 111 12.88 15.84 -13.00
CA TRP A 111 12.44 15.12 -14.20
C TRP A 111 13.53 15.12 -15.29
N HIS A 112 14.09 16.27 -15.59
CA HIS A 112 15.13 16.41 -16.61
C HIS A 112 16.46 15.80 -16.19
N GLY A 113 16.71 15.66 -14.90
CA GLY A 113 17.91 15.02 -14.33
C GLY A 113 17.89 13.49 -14.32
N LEU A 114 16.74 12.86 -14.61
CA LEU A 114 16.64 11.39 -14.63
C LEU A 114 17.37 10.80 -15.84
N PRO A 115 17.96 9.58 -15.70
CA PRO A 115 18.41 8.78 -16.83
C PRO A 115 17.25 8.48 -17.80
N ASP A 116 17.56 8.44 -19.12
CA ASP A 116 16.55 8.24 -20.16
C ASP A 116 15.74 6.95 -19.97
N ASN A 117 16.40 5.85 -19.65
CA ASN A 117 15.75 4.56 -19.39
C ASN A 117 14.76 4.60 -18.23
N LEU A 118 15.01 5.37 -17.18
CA LEU A 118 14.10 5.53 -16.06
C LEU A 118 12.93 6.44 -16.42
N ARG A 119 13.16 7.50 -17.21
CA ARG A 119 12.06 8.34 -17.74
C ARG A 119 11.12 7.51 -18.61
N ASP A 120 11.66 6.74 -19.56
CA ASP A 120 10.88 5.86 -20.43
C ASP A 120 10.02 4.87 -19.63
N ALA A 121 10.59 4.28 -18.56
CA ALA A 121 9.86 3.37 -17.67
C ALA A 121 8.72 4.08 -16.92
N LEU A 122 8.95 5.28 -16.37
CA LEU A 122 7.92 6.07 -15.70
C LEU A 122 6.82 6.54 -16.66
N GLU A 123 7.17 6.95 -17.88
CA GLU A 123 6.20 7.30 -18.91
C GLU A 123 5.34 6.11 -19.34
N LEU A 124 5.94 4.92 -19.46
CA LEU A 124 5.21 3.69 -19.73
C LEU A 124 4.23 3.37 -18.61
N ALA A 125 4.69 3.44 -17.34
CA ALA A 125 3.85 3.24 -16.18
C ALA A 125 2.69 4.25 -16.15
N HIS A 126 2.99 5.54 -16.28
CA HIS A 126 1.99 6.62 -16.32
C HIS A 126 0.90 6.35 -17.37
N ARG A 127 1.31 5.99 -18.59
CA ARG A 127 0.37 5.70 -19.69
C ARG A 127 -0.55 4.54 -19.35
N ARG A 128 0.01 3.38 -18.90
CA ARG A 128 -0.76 2.17 -18.59
C ARG A 128 -1.72 2.37 -17.42
N ILE A 129 -1.25 3.04 -16.36
CA ILE A 129 -2.08 3.38 -15.20
C ILE A 129 -3.21 4.33 -15.62
N SER A 130 -2.92 5.34 -16.45
CA SER A 130 -3.92 6.27 -16.94
C SER A 130 -4.98 5.58 -17.80
N GLU A 131 -4.57 4.72 -18.73
CA GLU A 131 -5.49 3.97 -19.61
C GLU A 131 -6.44 3.06 -18.82
N PHE A 132 -5.94 2.42 -17.76
CA PHE A 132 -6.77 1.58 -16.89
C PHE A 132 -7.77 2.42 -16.10
N HIS A 133 -7.29 3.45 -15.40
CA HIS A 133 -8.13 4.26 -14.52
C HIS A 133 -9.17 5.10 -15.28
N GLN A 134 -8.90 5.51 -16.54
CA GLN A 134 -9.90 6.18 -17.37
C GLN A 134 -11.18 5.34 -17.54
N ARG A 135 -11.09 4.01 -17.56
CA ARG A 135 -12.24 3.11 -17.64
C ARG A 135 -13.00 2.92 -16.33
N GLN A 136 -12.45 3.38 -15.22
CA GLN A 136 -13.10 3.31 -13.91
C GLN A 136 -14.01 4.51 -13.62
N ARG A 137 -13.93 5.59 -14.42
CA ARG A 137 -14.73 6.77 -14.14
C ARG A 137 -16.22 6.46 -14.27
N PRO A 138 -17.00 6.64 -13.18
CA PRO A 138 -18.41 6.29 -13.19
C PRO A 138 -19.24 7.33 -13.96
N ASP A 139 -20.30 6.85 -14.61
CA ASP A 139 -21.26 7.69 -15.30
C ASP A 139 -22.37 8.20 -14.37
N ASP A 140 -22.91 9.38 -14.68
CA ASP A 140 -24.13 9.88 -14.07
C ASP A 140 -25.32 9.00 -14.49
N ILE A 141 -26.16 8.63 -13.54
CA ILE A 141 -27.39 7.86 -13.79
C ILE A 141 -28.56 8.83 -13.87
N ARG A 142 -29.44 8.62 -14.84
CA ARG A 142 -30.75 9.29 -14.94
C ARG A 142 -31.82 8.28 -15.31
N MET A 143 -32.96 8.36 -14.63
CA MET A 143 -34.13 7.54 -14.87
C MET A 143 -35.41 8.37 -14.70
N GLU A 144 -36.42 8.04 -15.49
CA GLU A 144 -37.76 8.60 -15.37
C GLU A 144 -38.67 7.60 -14.70
N GLY A 145 -39.43 8.03 -13.70
CA GLY A 145 -40.41 7.20 -13.01
C GLY A 145 -41.78 7.24 -13.72
N ALA A 146 -42.71 6.44 -13.18
CA ALA A 146 -43.99 6.17 -13.81
C ALA A 146 -44.91 7.41 -13.97
N HIS A 147 -44.67 8.47 -13.22
CA HIS A 147 -45.47 9.71 -13.23
C HIS A 147 -44.64 10.91 -13.74
N GLY A 148 -43.48 10.65 -14.42
CA GLY A 148 -42.64 11.67 -15.00
C GLY A 148 -41.67 12.32 -14.02
N GLU A 149 -41.50 11.75 -12.81
CA GLU A 149 -40.45 12.15 -11.90
C GLU A 149 -39.07 11.76 -12.47
N GLN A 150 -38.09 12.66 -12.29
CA GLN A 150 -36.71 12.41 -12.72
C GLN A 150 -35.86 12.09 -11.49
N LEU A 151 -35.24 10.91 -11.51
CA LEU A 151 -34.34 10.45 -10.47
C LEU A 151 -32.94 10.26 -11.06
N GLY A 152 -31.92 10.51 -10.26
CA GLY A 152 -30.57 10.36 -10.76
C GLY A 152 -29.51 10.27 -9.67
N ARG A 153 -28.32 9.92 -10.11
CA ARG A 153 -27.09 9.98 -9.33
C ARG A 153 -26.04 10.75 -10.14
N ARG A 154 -25.49 11.78 -9.54
CA ARG A 154 -24.50 12.65 -10.18
C ARG A 154 -23.18 12.57 -9.46
N TRP A 155 -22.13 12.21 -10.17
CA TRP A 155 -20.75 12.15 -9.68
C TRP A 155 -20.02 13.47 -9.85
N ARG A 156 -19.21 13.83 -8.87
CA ARG A 156 -18.32 15.00 -8.90
C ARG A 156 -17.02 14.68 -8.17
N PRO A 157 -15.86 15.16 -8.67
CA PRO A 157 -14.60 15.03 -7.94
C PRO A 157 -14.67 15.77 -6.61
N VAL A 158 -13.83 15.36 -5.68
CA VAL A 158 -13.46 16.18 -4.53
C VAL A 158 -12.65 17.38 -5.01
N GLN A 159 -12.60 18.45 -4.24
CA GLN A 159 -11.89 19.67 -4.64
C GLN A 159 -10.37 19.50 -4.51
N ARG A 160 -9.95 18.89 -3.42
CA ARG A 160 -8.53 18.69 -3.08
C ARG A 160 -8.28 17.27 -2.61
N ALA A 161 -7.18 16.68 -3.10
CA ALA A 161 -6.67 15.40 -2.64
C ALA A 161 -5.29 15.58 -2.02
N GLY A 162 -5.08 14.96 -0.86
CA GLY A 162 -3.79 14.83 -0.22
C GLY A 162 -3.23 13.42 -0.46
N LEU A 163 -2.01 13.33 -0.94
CA LEU A 163 -1.34 12.07 -1.21
C LEU A 163 -0.15 11.93 -0.26
N TYR A 164 -0.15 10.89 0.54
CA TYR A 164 1.00 10.56 1.36
C TYR A 164 1.92 9.59 0.59
N VAL A 165 3.15 10.01 0.35
CA VAL A 165 4.17 9.18 -0.33
C VAL A 165 5.25 8.86 0.68
N PRO A 166 5.44 7.59 1.05
CA PRO A 166 6.48 7.21 1.99
C PRO A 166 7.87 7.59 1.50
N GLY A 167 8.78 7.81 2.42
CA GLY A 167 10.20 8.04 2.18
C GLY A 167 11.04 7.21 3.15
N GLY A 168 12.35 7.43 3.16
CA GLY A 168 13.30 6.80 4.07
C GLY A 168 14.11 5.70 3.40
N ARG A 169 13.78 4.41 3.59
CA ARG A 169 14.61 3.29 3.10
C ARG A 169 14.55 3.06 1.59
N ALA A 170 13.49 3.50 0.92
CA ALA A 170 13.31 3.40 -0.52
C ALA A 170 12.57 4.62 -1.06
N ALA A 171 12.74 4.91 -2.36
CA ALA A 171 11.92 5.85 -3.11
C ALA A 171 10.73 5.11 -3.69
N TYR A 172 9.55 5.73 -3.64
CA TYR A 172 8.32 5.14 -4.14
C TYR A 172 7.67 6.02 -5.24
N PRO A 173 8.31 6.17 -6.42
CA PRO A 173 7.72 6.91 -7.55
C PRO A 173 6.43 6.24 -8.06
N SER A 174 6.33 4.91 -7.95
CA SER A 174 5.11 4.16 -8.27
C SER A 174 3.93 4.60 -7.40
N THR A 175 4.13 4.80 -6.10
CA THR A 175 3.09 5.32 -5.19
C THR A 175 2.61 6.71 -5.61
N VAL A 176 3.51 7.57 -6.13
CA VAL A 176 3.10 8.87 -6.70
C VAL A 176 2.14 8.66 -7.87
N LEU A 177 2.52 7.85 -8.85
CA LEU A 177 1.71 7.60 -10.06
C LEU A 177 0.38 6.92 -9.69
N MET A 178 0.43 5.88 -8.85
CA MET A 178 -0.74 5.10 -8.44
C MET A 178 -1.78 5.91 -7.63
N ASN A 179 -1.37 6.99 -6.97
CA ASN A 179 -2.28 7.87 -6.24
C ASN A 179 -2.66 9.12 -7.06
N ALA A 180 -1.72 9.75 -7.75
CA ALA A 180 -1.98 11.00 -8.46
C ALA A 180 -2.80 10.79 -9.75
N ILE A 181 -2.56 9.72 -10.49
CA ILE A 181 -3.26 9.47 -11.77
C ILE A 181 -4.76 9.26 -11.55
N PRO A 182 -5.26 8.36 -10.67
CA PRO A 182 -6.70 8.23 -10.44
C PRO A 182 -7.34 9.52 -9.91
N ALA A 183 -6.64 10.32 -9.09
CA ALA A 183 -7.12 11.62 -8.65
C ALA A 183 -7.28 12.60 -9.84
N ARG A 184 -6.31 12.61 -10.77
CA ARG A 184 -6.40 13.41 -12.01
C ARG A 184 -7.52 12.93 -12.94
N VAL A 185 -7.66 11.63 -13.13
CA VAL A 185 -8.74 11.03 -13.94
C VAL A 185 -10.11 11.35 -13.35
N ALA A 186 -10.25 11.35 -12.02
CA ALA A 186 -11.46 11.81 -11.35
C ALA A 186 -11.81 13.27 -11.65
N GLY A 187 -10.80 14.10 -11.97
CA GLY A 187 -10.95 15.53 -12.23
C GLY A 187 -10.65 16.39 -10.99
N VAL A 188 -9.87 15.89 -10.02
CA VAL A 188 -9.42 16.68 -8.87
C VAL A 188 -8.52 17.81 -9.34
N GLU A 189 -8.88 19.05 -8.98
CA GLU A 189 -8.16 20.24 -9.44
C GLU A 189 -6.84 20.44 -8.68
N GLN A 190 -6.85 20.22 -7.36
CA GLN A 190 -5.70 20.46 -6.49
C GLN A 190 -5.25 19.15 -5.84
N ILE A 191 -4.02 18.74 -6.15
CA ILE A 191 -3.38 17.56 -5.55
C ILE A 191 -2.16 18.05 -4.77
N VAL A 192 -2.08 17.67 -3.49
CA VAL A 192 -1.00 17.97 -2.57
C VAL A 192 -0.30 16.67 -2.20
N ILE A 193 0.98 16.56 -2.47
CA ILE A 193 1.80 15.43 -2.01
C ILE A 193 2.52 15.85 -0.73
N CYS A 194 2.49 14.99 0.30
CA CYS A 194 3.39 15.03 1.44
C CYS A 194 4.35 13.84 1.36
N SER A 195 5.64 14.12 1.34
CA SER A 195 6.70 13.11 1.36
C SER A 195 7.82 13.55 2.30
N PRO A 196 8.32 12.67 3.19
CA PRO A 196 9.41 13.04 4.07
C PRO A 196 10.67 13.34 3.25
N ALA A 197 11.43 14.32 3.71
CA ALA A 197 12.74 14.64 3.19
C ALA A 197 13.83 13.94 4.01
N SER A 198 15.01 13.79 3.44
CA SER A 198 16.22 13.39 4.16
C SER A 198 16.73 14.52 5.07
N ALA A 199 17.71 14.21 5.91
CA ALA A 199 18.26 15.18 6.90
C ALA A 199 18.88 16.44 6.26
N ASP A 200 19.19 16.43 4.97
CA ASP A 200 19.61 17.58 4.17
C ASP A 200 18.44 18.41 3.62
N GLY A 201 17.19 18.02 3.94
CA GLY A 201 15.98 18.69 3.50
C GLY A 201 15.52 18.34 2.07
N GLN A 202 16.15 17.38 1.42
CA GLN A 202 15.80 17.00 0.05
C GLN A 202 14.76 15.87 0.01
N VAL A 203 13.70 16.06 -0.75
CA VAL A 203 12.80 14.98 -1.15
C VAL A 203 13.47 14.18 -2.26
N ASN A 204 13.29 12.86 -2.25
CA ASN A 204 13.92 11.99 -3.25
C ASN A 204 13.63 12.48 -4.69
N PRO A 205 14.65 12.69 -5.54
CA PRO A 205 14.48 13.26 -6.88
C PRO A 205 13.55 12.42 -7.77
N VAL A 206 13.53 11.09 -7.63
CA VAL A 206 12.65 10.22 -8.43
C VAL A 206 11.18 10.40 -8.03
N VAL A 207 10.89 10.69 -6.76
CA VAL A 207 9.55 11.06 -6.28
C VAL A 207 9.11 12.40 -6.85
N LEU A 208 10.00 13.40 -6.88
CA LEU A 208 9.73 14.73 -7.48
C LEU A 208 9.48 14.61 -8.98
N ALA A 209 10.29 13.81 -9.68
CA ALA A 209 10.13 13.55 -11.11
C ALA A 209 8.79 12.87 -11.43
N ALA A 210 8.38 11.88 -10.64
CA ALA A 210 7.08 11.23 -10.79
C ALA A 210 5.92 12.21 -10.50
N ALA A 211 6.07 13.11 -9.53
CA ALA A 211 5.09 14.16 -9.26
C ALA A 211 4.97 15.14 -10.45
N HIS A 212 6.11 15.55 -11.04
CA HIS A 212 6.13 16.35 -12.27
C HIS A 212 5.39 15.66 -13.40
N LEU A 213 5.73 14.39 -13.70
CA LEU A 213 5.09 13.58 -14.75
C LEU A 213 3.58 13.44 -14.54
N ALA A 214 3.13 13.23 -13.30
CA ALA A 214 1.71 13.15 -12.94
C ALA A 214 1.00 14.53 -12.93
N GLY A 215 1.70 15.62 -13.23
CA GLY A 215 1.15 16.98 -13.24
C GLY A 215 0.84 17.55 -11.86
N VAL A 216 1.43 16.99 -10.78
CA VAL A 216 1.29 17.51 -9.43
C VAL A 216 2.26 18.67 -9.23
N GLN A 217 1.75 19.81 -8.77
CA GLN A 217 2.55 21.03 -8.61
C GLN A 217 2.85 21.40 -7.16
N THR A 218 2.27 20.66 -6.22
CA THR A 218 2.39 20.97 -4.79
C THR A 218 2.92 19.74 -4.06
N VAL A 219 4.19 19.80 -3.69
CA VAL A 219 4.87 18.75 -2.90
C VAL A 219 5.39 19.41 -1.62
N MET A 220 5.11 18.78 -0.48
CA MET A 220 5.52 19.25 0.86
C MET A 220 6.60 18.31 1.42
N ARG A 221 7.63 18.88 2.02
CA ARG A 221 8.73 18.18 2.71
C ARG A 221 8.28 17.70 4.09
N LEU A 222 7.24 16.88 4.13
CA LEU A 222 6.59 16.45 5.38
C LEU A 222 6.36 14.95 5.39
N GLY A 223 6.73 14.31 6.49
CA GLY A 223 6.48 12.89 6.76
C GLY A 223 5.55 12.67 7.96
N GLY A 224 5.28 11.41 8.30
CA GLY A 224 4.65 10.99 9.54
C GLY A 224 3.21 11.49 9.80
N ALA A 225 2.81 11.40 11.06
CA ALA A 225 1.47 11.81 11.50
C ALA A 225 1.23 13.32 11.36
N GLN A 226 2.28 14.15 11.47
CA GLN A 226 2.18 15.60 11.29
C GLN A 226 1.82 16.00 9.85
N ALA A 227 2.24 15.23 8.84
CA ALA A 227 1.83 15.43 7.46
C ALA A 227 0.34 15.13 7.25
N ILE A 228 -0.15 14.03 7.84
CA ILE A 228 -1.58 13.68 7.82
C ILE A 228 -2.42 14.77 8.52
N ALA A 229 -1.96 15.23 9.69
CA ALA A 229 -2.61 16.32 10.43
C ALA A 229 -2.68 17.61 9.61
N ALA A 230 -1.55 18.00 8.98
CA ALA A 230 -1.48 19.20 8.16
C ALA A 230 -2.45 19.14 6.97
N MET A 231 -2.53 18.01 6.26
CA MET A 231 -3.49 17.80 5.17
C MET A 231 -4.95 17.79 5.66
N ALA A 232 -5.22 17.19 6.83
CA ALA A 232 -6.57 17.05 7.36
C ALA A 232 -7.15 18.37 7.90
N PHE A 233 -6.34 19.18 8.58
CA PHE A 233 -6.81 20.41 9.23
C PHE A 233 -6.53 21.67 8.42
N GLY A 234 -5.53 21.61 7.55
CA GLY A 234 -4.93 22.79 6.93
C GLY A 234 -4.00 23.52 7.89
N THR A 235 -2.95 24.13 7.34
CA THR A 235 -2.04 25.04 8.07
C THR A 235 -1.76 26.25 7.18
N GLU A 236 -0.86 27.13 7.59
CA GLU A 236 -0.49 28.30 6.81
C GLU A 236 0.14 27.91 5.45
N SER A 237 0.95 26.84 5.42
CA SER A 237 1.63 26.36 4.22
C SER A 237 0.92 25.19 3.53
N VAL A 238 0.18 24.36 4.27
CA VAL A 238 -0.46 23.15 3.73
C VAL A 238 -1.95 23.35 3.61
N PRO A 239 -2.52 23.34 2.39
CA PRO A 239 -3.97 23.49 2.21
C PRO A 239 -4.72 22.27 2.77
N LYS A 240 -5.84 22.53 3.45
CA LYS A 240 -6.76 21.46 3.86
C LYS A 240 -7.28 20.70 2.64
N VAL A 241 -7.34 19.37 2.74
CA VAL A 241 -7.82 18.49 1.67
C VAL A 241 -9.14 17.81 2.04
N ASP A 242 -9.83 17.25 1.04
CA ASP A 242 -11.11 16.55 1.22
C ASP A 242 -10.91 15.04 1.41
N VAL A 243 -9.84 14.48 0.82
CA VAL A 243 -9.47 13.05 0.93
C VAL A 243 -7.97 12.92 1.04
N ILE A 244 -7.52 11.98 1.89
CA ILE A 244 -6.10 11.61 2.03
C ILE A 244 -5.95 10.17 1.57
N SER A 245 -5.00 9.91 0.66
CA SER A 245 -4.65 8.57 0.21
C SER A 245 -3.14 8.30 0.30
N GLY A 246 -2.79 7.04 0.20
CA GLY A 246 -1.41 6.57 0.21
C GLY A 246 -1.04 5.75 1.45
N PRO A 247 -0.12 4.78 1.27
CA PRO A 247 0.36 3.91 2.33
C PRO A 247 1.35 4.64 3.26
N GLY A 248 1.50 4.13 4.47
CA GLY A 248 2.47 4.67 5.42
C GLY A 248 2.71 3.74 6.60
N ASN A 249 3.61 4.11 7.49
CA ASN A 249 3.89 3.35 8.70
C ASN A 249 2.72 3.46 9.71
N ILE A 250 2.84 2.77 10.85
CA ILE A 250 1.80 2.72 11.90
C ILE A 250 1.35 4.12 12.36
N TYR A 251 2.25 5.11 12.43
CA TYR A 251 1.89 6.48 12.82
C TYR A 251 0.99 7.15 11.77
N VAL A 252 1.29 6.94 10.48
CA VAL A 252 0.48 7.43 9.36
C VAL A 252 -0.90 6.75 9.34
N THR A 253 -0.94 5.43 9.52
CA THR A 253 -2.18 4.65 9.56
C THR A 253 -3.09 5.10 10.70
N LEU A 254 -2.56 5.23 11.92
CA LEU A 254 -3.33 5.69 13.08
C LEU A 254 -3.74 7.16 12.96
N ALA A 255 -2.91 8.01 12.34
CA ALA A 255 -3.28 9.40 12.06
C ALA A 255 -4.43 9.48 11.04
N LYS A 256 -4.40 8.69 9.96
CA LYS A 256 -5.52 8.57 9.00
C LYS A 256 -6.80 8.10 9.69
N GLN A 257 -6.71 7.09 10.55
CA GLN A 257 -7.84 6.61 11.34
C GLN A 257 -8.44 7.70 12.23
N ALA A 258 -7.60 8.47 12.92
CA ALA A 258 -8.04 9.50 13.85
C ALA A 258 -8.67 10.74 13.16
N VAL A 259 -8.27 11.04 11.92
CA VAL A 259 -8.84 12.17 11.15
C VAL A 259 -10.04 11.76 10.29
N TYR A 260 -10.33 10.47 10.15
CA TYR A 260 -11.48 10.00 9.40
C TYR A 260 -12.78 10.57 9.95
N GLY A 261 -13.65 11.08 9.06
CA GLY A 261 -14.86 11.82 9.42
C GLY A 261 -14.67 13.34 9.39
N GLN A 262 -13.45 13.86 9.49
CA GLN A 262 -13.08 15.26 9.20
C GLN A 262 -12.54 15.43 7.78
N VAL A 263 -11.90 14.38 7.29
CA VAL A 263 -11.40 14.21 5.93
C VAL A 263 -11.70 12.76 5.52
N GLY A 264 -11.94 12.51 4.23
CA GLY A 264 -12.02 11.16 3.70
C GLY A 264 -10.64 10.50 3.66
N ILE A 265 -10.63 9.17 3.70
CA ILE A 265 -9.40 8.39 3.48
C ILE A 265 -9.65 7.27 2.46
N ASP A 266 -8.58 6.79 1.81
CA ASP A 266 -8.64 5.60 0.96
C ASP A 266 -8.90 4.32 1.77
N SER A 267 -7.94 3.92 2.59
CA SER A 267 -7.97 2.74 3.44
C SER A 267 -7.01 2.88 4.62
N LEU A 268 -7.09 1.95 5.56
CA LEU A 268 -6.12 1.79 6.63
C LEU A 268 -5.16 0.66 6.22
N ALA A 269 -3.99 1.02 5.67
CA ALA A 269 -3.00 0.06 5.26
C ALA A 269 -2.23 -0.51 6.47
N GLY A 270 -2.13 -1.84 6.52
CA GLY A 270 -1.20 -2.58 7.37
C GLY A 270 0.08 -2.94 6.60
N PRO A 271 0.95 -3.78 7.18
CA PRO A 271 2.08 -4.37 6.47
C PRO A 271 1.62 -5.23 5.31
N SER A 272 2.36 -5.19 4.20
CA SER A 272 2.00 -5.86 2.95
C SER A 272 1.93 -7.39 3.07
N GLU A 273 1.18 -8.00 2.17
CA GLU A 273 0.83 -9.42 2.17
C GLU A 273 0.84 -9.99 0.76
N VAL A 274 1.49 -11.14 0.58
CA VAL A 274 1.27 -12.01 -0.57
C VAL A 274 0.76 -13.37 -0.11
N LEU A 275 -0.24 -13.88 -0.83
CA LEU A 275 -0.66 -15.28 -0.73
C LEU A 275 -0.57 -15.90 -2.12
N ILE A 276 0.17 -16.99 -2.23
CA ILE A 276 0.33 -17.75 -3.47
C ILE A 276 -0.44 -19.06 -3.33
N ILE A 277 -1.36 -19.33 -4.24
CA ILE A 277 -1.94 -20.68 -4.40
C ILE A 277 -1.20 -21.36 -5.55
N ALA A 278 -0.58 -22.52 -5.28
CA ALA A 278 0.23 -23.23 -6.26
C ALA A 278 -0.09 -24.74 -6.29
N ASP A 279 -0.07 -25.33 -7.47
CA ASP A 279 -0.15 -26.78 -7.67
C ASP A 279 1.20 -27.36 -8.16
N GLN A 280 1.21 -28.59 -8.66
CA GLN A 280 2.41 -29.25 -9.16
C GLN A 280 2.99 -28.62 -10.44
N SER A 281 2.28 -27.74 -11.13
CA SER A 281 2.76 -27.02 -12.32
C SER A 281 3.67 -25.85 -11.98
N ALA A 282 3.60 -25.35 -10.74
CA ALA A 282 4.39 -24.22 -10.28
C ALA A 282 5.88 -24.59 -10.09
N ARG A 283 6.75 -23.67 -10.43
CA ARG A 283 8.20 -23.82 -10.28
C ARG A 283 8.65 -23.24 -8.93
N PRO A 284 9.35 -24.06 -8.10
CA PRO A 284 9.80 -23.61 -6.77
C PRO A 284 10.61 -22.29 -6.78
N GLU A 285 11.43 -22.09 -7.84
CA GLU A 285 12.25 -20.90 -7.97
C GLU A 285 11.44 -19.62 -8.21
N GLN A 286 10.32 -19.71 -8.92
CA GLN A 286 9.41 -18.59 -9.15
C GLN A 286 8.64 -18.28 -7.87
N VAL A 287 8.03 -19.29 -7.25
CA VAL A 287 7.31 -19.12 -5.97
C VAL A 287 8.23 -18.53 -4.88
N ALA A 288 9.50 -18.96 -4.81
CA ALA A 288 10.47 -18.41 -3.87
C ALA A 288 10.78 -16.93 -4.17
N ALA A 289 10.91 -16.57 -5.44
CA ALA A 289 11.15 -15.18 -5.85
C ALA A 289 9.99 -14.25 -5.45
N ASP A 290 8.74 -14.70 -5.66
CA ASP A 290 7.54 -13.92 -5.35
C ASP A 290 7.35 -13.79 -3.82
N LEU A 291 7.58 -14.86 -3.03
CA LEU A 291 7.59 -14.79 -1.57
C LEU A 291 8.68 -13.83 -1.03
N LEU A 292 9.85 -13.78 -1.68
CA LEU A 292 10.94 -12.88 -1.32
C LEU A 292 10.67 -11.44 -1.75
N ALA A 293 10.04 -11.22 -2.91
CA ALA A 293 9.62 -9.90 -3.36
C ALA A 293 8.72 -9.23 -2.32
N GLN A 294 7.79 -10.00 -1.72
CA GLN A 294 6.98 -9.48 -0.62
C GLN A 294 7.77 -9.32 0.67
N ALA A 295 8.60 -10.30 1.03
CA ALA A 295 9.33 -10.29 2.30
C ALA A 295 10.35 -9.14 2.42
N GLU A 296 10.87 -8.63 1.29
CA GLU A 296 11.83 -7.53 1.31
C GLU A 296 11.23 -6.16 1.64
N HIS A 297 9.90 -6.00 1.58
CA HIS A 297 9.22 -4.74 1.86
C HIS A 297 9.40 -4.28 3.31
N ASP A 298 9.12 -5.17 4.27
CA ASP A 298 9.18 -4.84 5.71
C ASP A 298 9.33 -6.11 6.56
N PRO A 299 9.98 -6.05 7.75
CA PRO A 299 10.04 -7.19 8.67
C PRO A 299 8.67 -7.73 9.13
N LEU A 300 7.60 -6.93 9.00
CA LEU A 300 6.22 -7.34 9.31
C LEU A 300 5.44 -7.81 8.07
N ALA A 301 6.04 -7.81 6.87
CA ALA A 301 5.41 -8.33 5.67
C ALA A 301 5.10 -9.83 5.83
N SER A 302 4.02 -10.28 5.22
CA SER A 302 3.56 -11.67 5.30
C SER A 302 3.62 -12.35 3.93
N SER A 303 4.30 -13.49 3.86
CA SER A 303 4.47 -14.29 2.64
C SER A 303 3.92 -15.69 2.87
N VAL A 304 2.79 -16.02 2.22
CA VAL A 304 2.05 -17.26 2.43
C VAL A 304 2.02 -18.10 1.15
N LEU A 305 2.37 -19.37 1.25
CA LEU A 305 2.16 -20.36 0.21
C LEU A 305 1.08 -21.35 0.65
N ILE A 306 0.01 -21.47 -0.11
CA ILE A 306 -0.98 -22.56 0.02
C ILE A 306 -0.85 -23.46 -1.20
N THR A 307 -0.60 -24.75 -1.01
CA THR A 307 -0.32 -25.64 -2.14
C THR A 307 -0.96 -27.02 -1.99
N THR A 308 -1.31 -27.61 -3.12
CA THR A 308 -1.68 -29.03 -3.20
C THR A 308 -0.47 -29.94 -3.46
N SER A 309 0.72 -29.36 -3.71
CA SER A 309 1.95 -30.11 -4.01
C SER A 309 2.83 -30.30 -2.78
N HIS A 310 2.90 -31.51 -2.25
CA HIS A 310 3.83 -31.85 -1.18
C HIS A 310 5.29 -31.60 -1.60
N GLN A 311 5.64 -31.90 -2.85
CA GLN A 311 7.00 -31.68 -3.37
C GLN A 311 7.39 -30.19 -3.36
N LEU A 312 6.47 -29.32 -3.74
CA LEU A 312 6.68 -27.87 -3.69
C LEU A 312 6.88 -27.40 -2.24
N ALA A 313 6.00 -27.85 -1.33
CA ALA A 313 6.08 -27.49 0.08
C ALA A 313 7.39 -27.94 0.74
N ASP A 314 7.90 -29.11 0.38
CA ASP A 314 9.16 -29.64 0.93
C ASP A 314 10.40 -28.95 0.29
N GLY A 315 10.29 -28.49 -0.96
CA GLY A 315 11.39 -27.87 -1.71
C GLY A 315 11.53 -26.37 -1.56
N ILE A 316 10.46 -25.65 -1.16
CA ILE A 316 10.42 -24.19 -1.17
C ILE A 316 11.48 -23.54 -0.28
N GLY A 317 11.74 -24.11 0.90
CA GLY A 317 12.76 -23.61 1.82
C GLY A 317 14.16 -23.64 1.25
N SER A 318 14.49 -24.61 0.39
CA SER A 318 15.77 -24.70 -0.29
C SER A 318 15.89 -23.64 -1.39
N ALA A 319 14.83 -23.40 -2.15
CA ALA A 319 14.79 -22.36 -3.19
C ALA A 319 14.93 -20.95 -2.58
N ILE A 320 14.25 -20.68 -1.46
CA ILE A 320 14.40 -19.43 -0.70
C ILE A 320 15.82 -19.26 -0.19
N ALA A 321 16.40 -20.28 0.46
CA ALA A 321 17.76 -20.21 0.99
C ALA A 321 18.80 -19.86 -0.09
N GLN A 322 18.67 -20.47 -1.28
CA GLN A 322 19.54 -20.20 -2.41
C GLN A 322 19.46 -18.74 -2.87
N GLN A 323 18.24 -18.18 -2.97
CA GLN A 323 18.05 -16.80 -3.41
C GLN A 323 18.45 -15.78 -2.35
N LEU A 324 18.37 -16.14 -1.06
CA LEU A 324 18.81 -15.29 0.04
C LEU A 324 20.34 -15.15 0.16
N GLU A 325 21.15 -16.06 -0.42
CA GLU A 325 22.61 -16.05 -0.27
C GLU A 325 23.27 -14.71 -0.64
N GLN A 326 22.76 -14.05 -1.70
CA GLN A 326 23.28 -12.78 -2.22
C GLN A 326 22.23 -11.66 -2.18
N HIS A 327 21.13 -11.85 -1.44
CA HIS A 327 20.05 -10.88 -1.43
C HIS A 327 20.44 -9.60 -0.66
N PRO A 328 20.35 -8.40 -1.28
CA PRO A 328 20.82 -7.15 -0.66
C PRO A 328 20.02 -6.76 0.60
N ARG A 329 18.77 -7.22 0.73
CA ARG A 329 17.90 -6.97 1.90
C ARG A 329 17.66 -8.24 2.73
N ARG A 330 18.65 -9.13 2.76
CA ARG A 330 18.57 -10.46 3.39
C ARG A 330 18.02 -10.43 4.80
N GLU A 331 18.49 -9.55 5.67
CA GLU A 331 18.06 -9.46 7.07
C GLU A 331 16.56 -9.17 7.21
N ILE A 332 16.02 -8.33 6.33
CA ILE A 332 14.58 -7.97 6.30
C ILE A 332 13.78 -9.20 5.86
N CYS A 333 14.18 -9.84 4.76
CA CYS A 333 13.52 -11.04 4.24
C CYS A 333 13.53 -12.19 5.27
N GLU A 334 14.68 -12.44 5.91
CA GLU A 334 14.79 -13.48 6.94
C GLU A 334 13.89 -13.20 8.16
N ALA A 335 13.80 -11.95 8.60
CA ALA A 335 12.92 -11.57 9.70
C ALA A 335 11.43 -11.76 9.32
N SER A 336 11.02 -11.25 8.15
CA SER A 336 9.66 -11.40 7.63
C SER A 336 9.26 -12.87 7.50
N LEU A 337 10.06 -13.67 6.78
CA LEU A 337 9.76 -15.08 6.53
C LEU A 337 9.76 -15.94 7.80
N ARG A 338 10.67 -15.67 8.74
CA ARG A 338 10.74 -16.39 10.02
C ARG A 338 9.51 -16.16 10.87
N ASP A 339 9.07 -14.91 10.98
CA ASP A 339 8.03 -14.50 11.93
C ASP A 339 6.62 -14.57 11.29
N TRP A 340 6.50 -14.33 9.97
CA TRP A 340 5.25 -14.17 9.23
C TRP A 340 5.15 -15.00 7.93
N GLY A 341 6.17 -15.82 7.63
CA GLY A 341 6.13 -16.79 6.53
C GLY A 341 5.32 -18.02 6.92
N LEU A 342 4.52 -18.55 5.97
CA LEU A 342 3.68 -19.73 6.21
C LEU A 342 3.55 -20.57 4.93
N VAL A 343 3.70 -21.89 5.08
CA VAL A 343 3.34 -22.87 4.05
C VAL A 343 2.16 -23.69 4.56
N VAL A 344 1.12 -23.82 3.75
CA VAL A 344 -0.04 -24.66 4.03
C VAL A 344 -0.16 -25.71 2.91
N VAL A 345 -0.32 -26.97 3.28
CA VAL A 345 -0.56 -28.05 2.32
C VAL A 345 -2.02 -28.51 2.43
N CYS A 346 -2.72 -28.50 1.31
CA CYS A 346 -4.12 -28.89 1.18
C CYS A 346 -4.28 -30.09 0.24
N ASP A 347 -5.39 -30.78 0.38
CA ASP A 347 -5.71 -31.93 -0.49
C ASP A 347 -6.21 -31.48 -1.87
N ASP A 348 -6.85 -30.33 -1.98
CA ASP A 348 -7.47 -29.81 -3.20
C ASP A 348 -7.45 -28.27 -3.30
N LEU A 349 -7.65 -27.75 -4.53
CA LEU A 349 -7.68 -26.32 -4.82
C LEU A 349 -8.92 -25.60 -4.26
N GLU A 350 -10.01 -26.31 -3.98
CA GLU A 350 -11.20 -25.72 -3.36
C GLU A 350 -10.91 -25.35 -1.91
N THR A 351 -10.24 -26.22 -1.18
CA THR A 351 -9.74 -25.93 0.17
C THR A 351 -8.74 -24.80 0.15
N CYS A 352 -7.83 -24.73 -0.85
CA CYS A 352 -6.91 -23.62 -1.02
C CYS A 352 -7.66 -22.28 -1.20
N ALA A 353 -8.67 -22.23 -2.06
CA ALA A 353 -9.49 -21.05 -2.30
C ALA A 353 -10.22 -20.60 -1.02
N ARG A 354 -10.85 -21.53 -0.31
CA ARG A 354 -11.55 -21.23 0.96
C ARG A 354 -10.62 -20.67 2.02
N LEU A 355 -9.42 -21.19 2.15
CA LEU A 355 -8.41 -20.68 3.08
C LEU A 355 -7.90 -19.30 2.65
N SER A 356 -7.68 -19.07 1.35
CA SER A 356 -7.35 -17.77 0.79
C SER A 356 -8.44 -16.75 1.11
N ASP A 357 -9.71 -17.06 0.89
CA ASP A 357 -10.84 -16.20 1.23
C ASP A 357 -10.94 -15.91 2.73
N SER A 358 -10.55 -16.88 3.58
CA SER A 358 -10.50 -16.65 5.02
C SER A 358 -9.40 -15.67 5.42
N PHE A 359 -8.30 -15.64 4.71
CA PHE A 359 -7.20 -14.70 4.90
C PHE A 359 -7.51 -13.34 4.24
N ALA A 360 -8.16 -13.35 3.07
CA ALA A 360 -8.47 -12.19 2.25
C ALA A 360 -7.22 -11.32 1.95
N PRO A 361 -6.26 -11.86 1.19
CA PRO A 361 -4.95 -11.27 1.00
C PRO A 361 -4.98 -9.95 0.25
N GLU A 362 -3.95 -9.13 0.46
CA GLU A 362 -3.63 -7.97 -0.37
C GLU A 362 -3.33 -8.40 -1.81
N HIS A 363 -2.32 -9.25 -1.99
CA HIS A 363 -1.95 -9.83 -3.29
C HIS A 363 -2.23 -11.33 -3.28
N LEU A 364 -2.96 -11.81 -4.27
CA LEU A 364 -3.21 -13.23 -4.49
C LEU A 364 -2.63 -13.68 -5.83
N GLU A 365 -1.64 -14.56 -5.81
CA GLU A 365 -1.10 -15.19 -7.01
C GLU A 365 -1.64 -16.60 -7.18
N LEU A 366 -2.08 -16.93 -8.40
CA LEU A 366 -2.61 -18.23 -8.76
C LEU A 366 -1.65 -18.95 -9.73
N LEU A 367 -0.68 -19.66 -9.17
CA LEU A 367 0.34 -20.42 -9.91
C LEU A 367 -0.11 -21.88 -10.07
N VAL A 368 -1.21 -22.07 -10.78
CA VAL A 368 -1.86 -23.36 -11.01
C VAL A 368 -2.09 -23.58 -12.50
N GLU A 369 -2.37 -24.84 -12.91
CA GLU A 369 -2.57 -25.21 -14.32
C GLU A 369 -3.72 -24.42 -14.99
N ARG A 370 -4.81 -24.12 -14.23
CA ARG A 370 -5.98 -23.38 -14.72
C ARG A 370 -6.34 -22.21 -13.79
N PRO A 371 -5.58 -21.11 -13.84
CA PRO A 371 -5.73 -20.01 -12.88
C PRO A 371 -7.07 -19.27 -13.01
N GLU A 372 -7.64 -19.13 -14.23
CA GLU A 372 -8.92 -18.46 -14.43
C GLU A 372 -10.06 -19.22 -13.75
N ALA A 373 -10.08 -20.55 -13.86
CA ALA A 373 -11.10 -21.38 -13.24
C ALA A 373 -11.03 -21.36 -11.70
N LEU A 374 -9.85 -21.13 -11.14
CA LEU A 374 -9.67 -20.94 -9.70
C LEU A 374 -10.07 -19.52 -9.29
N ALA A 375 -9.72 -18.51 -10.07
CA ALA A 375 -10.08 -17.12 -9.83
C ALA A 375 -11.60 -16.92 -9.70
N ASP A 376 -12.40 -17.62 -10.53
CA ASP A 376 -13.87 -17.59 -10.46
C ASP A 376 -14.45 -18.06 -9.10
N ARG A 377 -13.64 -18.74 -8.28
CA ARG A 377 -14.03 -19.23 -6.94
C ARG A 377 -13.58 -18.31 -5.82
N ILE A 378 -12.66 -17.39 -6.09
CA ILE A 378 -12.13 -16.45 -5.09
C ILE A 378 -13.14 -15.33 -4.87
N GLN A 379 -13.43 -15.04 -3.60
CA GLN A 379 -14.35 -13.97 -3.20
C GLN A 379 -13.61 -12.74 -2.66
N HIS A 380 -12.44 -12.94 -2.03
CA HIS A 380 -11.76 -11.90 -1.30
C HIS A 380 -10.26 -11.85 -1.61
N ALA A 381 -9.86 -10.83 -2.38
CA ALA A 381 -8.47 -10.47 -2.60
C ALA A 381 -8.38 -8.99 -3.01
N GLY A 382 -7.31 -8.33 -2.66
CA GLY A 382 -7.04 -6.95 -3.10
C GLY A 382 -6.72 -6.89 -4.59
N ALA A 383 -5.82 -7.78 -5.06
CA ALA A 383 -5.53 -8.02 -6.47
C ALA A 383 -5.30 -9.51 -6.71
N ILE A 384 -5.66 -10.01 -7.91
CA ILE A 384 -5.48 -11.42 -8.31
C ILE A 384 -4.57 -11.47 -9.53
N PHE A 385 -3.47 -12.23 -9.42
CA PHE A 385 -2.46 -12.44 -10.46
C PHE A 385 -2.59 -13.85 -11.03
N LEU A 386 -2.73 -13.97 -12.35
CA LEU A 386 -3.07 -15.23 -12.99
C LEU A 386 -1.88 -15.81 -13.76
N GLY A 387 -1.42 -16.95 -13.31
CA GLY A 387 -0.42 -17.78 -13.99
C GLY A 387 1.03 -17.26 -13.85
N PRO A 388 2.00 -18.01 -14.40
CA PRO A 388 3.43 -17.83 -14.13
C PRO A 388 4.06 -16.57 -14.76
N TRP A 389 3.31 -15.81 -15.57
CA TRP A 389 3.77 -14.59 -16.23
C TRP A 389 3.24 -13.31 -15.58
N SER A 390 2.58 -13.43 -14.43
CA SER A 390 1.96 -12.33 -13.72
C SER A 390 2.45 -12.26 -12.27
N PRO A 391 3.76 -12.01 -12.03
CA PRO A 391 4.26 -11.81 -10.67
C PRO A 391 3.73 -10.50 -10.07
N GLU A 392 3.67 -10.39 -8.75
CA GLU A 392 3.25 -9.21 -8.01
C GLU A 392 3.90 -7.92 -8.52
N ALA A 393 5.22 -7.96 -8.80
CA ALA A 393 5.98 -6.80 -9.28
C ALA A 393 5.41 -6.16 -10.56
N VAL A 394 4.75 -6.92 -11.45
CA VAL A 394 4.07 -6.35 -12.62
C VAL A 394 2.91 -5.47 -12.19
N GLY A 395 2.16 -5.86 -11.16
CA GLY A 395 1.08 -5.08 -10.55
C GLY A 395 1.59 -3.79 -9.91
N ASP A 396 2.70 -3.89 -9.20
CA ASP A 396 3.30 -2.77 -8.48
C ASP A 396 3.76 -1.63 -9.39
N TYR A 397 4.19 -1.96 -10.61
CA TYR A 397 4.80 -0.95 -11.46
C TYR A 397 4.08 -0.67 -12.77
N LEU A 398 3.61 -1.71 -13.51
CA LEU A 398 3.28 -1.54 -14.93
C LEU A 398 1.94 -2.11 -15.37
N ALA A 399 1.27 -2.97 -14.60
CA ALA A 399 0.04 -3.62 -15.05
C ALA A 399 -1.09 -2.63 -15.41
N GLY A 400 -1.19 -1.53 -14.66
CA GLY A 400 -2.22 -0.51 -14.80
C GLY A 400 -3.22 -0.45 -13.65
N PRO A 401 -3.76 -1.58 -13.13
CA PRO A 401 -4.50 -1.59 -11.87
C PRO A 401 -3.68 -1.01 -10.72
N ASN A 402 -4.37 -0.50 -9.70
CA ASN A 402 -3.72 0.19 -8.59
C ASN A 402 -3.08 -0.79 -7.61
N HIS A 403 -1.88 -0.46 -7.14
CA HIS A 403 -1.15 -1.22 -6.14
C HIS A 403 -1.43 -0.78 -4.70
N THR A 404 -2.20 0.29 -4.49
CA THR A 404 -2.66 0.67 -3.14
C THR A 404 -3.87 -0.20 -2.81
N LEU A 405 -3.62 -1.30 -2.13
CA LEU A 405 -4.54 -2.41 -1.92
C LEU A 405 -4.98 -2.49 -0.44
N PRO A 406 -6.12 -3.11 -0.16
CA PRO A 406 -6.55 -3.39 1.20
C PRO A 406 -5.71 -4.52 1.82
N THR A 407 -5.23 -4.33 3.05
CA THR A 407 -4.44 -5.30 3.81
C THR A 407 -5.20 -5.79 5.05
N CYS A 408 -4.65 -6.76 5.78
CA CYS A 408 -5.21 -7.23 7.06
C CYS A 408 -6.68 -7.66 6.95
N ALA A 409 -6.99 -8.45 5.93
CA ALA A 409 -8.31 -8.96 5.59
C ALA A 409 -9.34 -7.87 5.20
N ALA A 410 -8.94 -6.63 4.95
CA ALA A 410 -9.84 -5.58 4.51
C ALA A 410 -10.38 -5.79 3.08
N ALA A 411 -9.77 -6.68 2.28
CA ALA A 411 -10.28 -7.09 0.98
C ALA A 411 -11.70 -7.72 1.03
N ARG A 412 -12.21 -8.04 2.22
CA ARG A 412 -13.60 -8.49 2.42
C ARG A 412 -14.65 -7.40 2.18
N PHE A 413 -14.27 -6.13 2.33
CA PHE A 413 -15.20 -4.99 2.27
C PHE A 413 -14.62 -3.75 1.58
N SER A 414 -13.36 -3.80 1.15
CA SER A 414 -12.67 -2.71 0.48
C SER A 414 -11.97 -3.21 -0.76
N GLY A 415 -11.86 -2.39 -1.79
CA GLY A 415 -11.10 -2.66 -3.00
C GLY A 415 -9.82 -1.83 -3.08
N ALA A 416 -9.09 -2.00 -4.18
CA ALA A 416 -7.95 -1.16 -4.52
C ALA A 416 -8.33 0.32 -4.64
N LEU A 417 -7.36 1.21 -4.43
CA LEU A 417 -7.53 2.62 -4.73
C LEU A 417 -8.02 2.80 -6.18
N SER A 418 -9.05 3.59 -6.36
CA SER A 418 -9.70 3.79 -7.64
C SER A 418 -10.04 5.26 -7.91
N VAL A 419 -10.54 5.55 -9.09
CA VAL A 419 -11.06 6.88 -9.44
C VAL A 419 -12.18 7.30 -8.49
N GLU A 420 -13.03 6.35 -8.06
CA GLU A 420 -14.16 6.63 -7.15
C GLU A 420 -13.70 7.11 -5.77
N THR A 421 -12.51 6.72 -5.31
CA THR A 421 -11.92 7.21 -4.06
C THR A 421 -11.84 8.74 -4.02
N PHE A 422 -11.64 9.37 -5.17
CA PHE A 422 -11.53 10.81 -5.34
C PHE A 422 -12.82 11.47 -5.84
N MET A 423 -13.94 10.75 -5.81
CA MET A 423 -15.23 11.23 -6.27
C MET A 423 -16.29 11.08 -5.17
N ARG A 424 -17.30 11.91 -5.26
CA ARG A 424 -18.51 11.81 -4.44
C ARG A 424 -19.73 11.88 -5.34
N HIS A 425 -20.80 11.24 -4.93
CA HIS A 425 -22.06 11.32 -5.65
C HIS A 425 -23.14 11.98 -4.82
N SER A 426 -24.10 12.58 -5.52
CA SER A 426 -25.33 13.14 -4.95
C SER A 426 -26.55 12.56 -5.67
N SER A 427 -27.58 12.21 -4.92
CA SER A 427 -28.87 11.89 -5.51
C SER A 427 -29.52 13.15 -6.07
N ILE A 428 -30.08 13.03 -7.27
CA ILE A 428 -30.91 14.06 -7.91
C ILE A 428 -32.34 13.56 -7.89
N ILE A 429 -33.22 14.35 -7.28
CA ILE A 429 -34.64 14.02 -7.14
C ILE A 429 -35.42 15.22 -7.64
N GLN A 430 -36.19 15.03 -8.71
CA GLN A 430 -37.09 16.05 -9.27
C GLN A 430 -38.47 15.44 -9.48
N PHE A 431 -39.41 15.87 -8.65
CA PHE A 431 -40.81 15.52 -8.81
C PHE A 431 -41.55 16.64 -9.54
N ASN A 432 -42.47 16.26 -10.40
CA ASN A 432 -43.52 17.14 -10.92
C ASN A 432 -44.80 17.03 -10.06
N ARG A 433 -45.80 17.84 -10.38
CA ARG A 433 -47.07 17.83 -9.62
C ARG A 433 -47.77 16.47 -9.67
N ALA A 434 -47.83 15.85 -10.84
CA ALA A 434 -48.50 14.55 -11.02
C ALA A 434 -47.85 13.43 -10.19
N ALA A 435 -46.51 13.37 -10.20
CA ALA A 435 -45.77 12.39 -9.37
C ALA A 435 -45.99 12.63 -7.88
N LEU A 436 -46.00 13.89 -7.43
CA LEU A 436 -46.26 14.20 -6.03
C LEU A 436 -47.72 13.84 -5.63
N GLU A 437 -48.73 14.16 -6.45
CA GLU A 437 -50.12 13.79 -6.24
C GLU A 437 -50.30 12.26 -6.11
N ALA A 438 -49.64 11.49 -7.01
CA ALA A 438 -49.72 10.05 -7.02
C ALA A 438 -49.11 9.38 -5.77
N THR A 439 -48.16 10.02 -5.11
CA THR A 439 -47.39 9.46 -3.98
C THR A 439 -47.72 10.11 -2.63
N ALA A 440 -48.43 11.20 -2.61
CA ALA A 440 -48.66 12.04 -1.43
C ALA A 440 -49.24 11.28 -0.23
N SER A 441 -50.27 10.43 -0.46
CA SER A 441 -50.91 9.65 0.63
C SER A 441 -49.88 8.76 1.31
N ALA A 442 -49.11 7.99 0.52
CA ALA A 442 -48.11 7.07 1.06
C ALA A 442 -46.99 7.81 1.83
N VAL A 443 -46.55 8.96 1.32
CA VAL A 443 -45.51 9.76 2.03
C VAL A 443 -46.05 10.29 3.35
N CYS A 444 -47.32 10.77 3.37
CA CYS A 444 -47.93 11.29 4.59
C CYS A 444 -48.14 10.19 5.64
N GLU A 445 -48.63 9.02 5.24
CA GLU A 445 -48.84 7.87 6.13
C GLU A 445 -47.53 7.38 6.75
N LEU A 446 -46.47 7.27 5.96
CA LEU A 446 -45.17 6.89 6.45
C LEU A 446 -44.60 7.94 7.42
N ALA A 447 -44.65 9.20 7.06
CA ALA A 447 -44.17 10.27 7.92
C ALA A 447 -44.92 10.34 9.26
N GLU A 448 -46.24 10.15 9.25
CA GLU A 448 -47.07 10.14 10.45
C GLU A 448 -46.83 8.91 11.33
N SER A 449 -46.56 7.73 10.71
CA SER A 449 -46.22 6.52 11.46
C SER A 449 -44.88 6.66 12.21
N GLU A 450 -44.00 7.51 11.71
CA GLU A 450 -42.72 7.86 12.35
C GLU A 450 -42.85 9.05 13.33
N GLY A 451 -44.03 9.64 13.46
CA GLY A 451 -44.28 10.84 14.28
C GLY A 451 -43.74 12.14 13.66
N LEU A 452 -43.39 12.13 12.35
CA LEU A 452 -42.79 13.26 11.64
C LEU A 452 -43.86 14.11 10.95
N HIS A 453 -44.76 14.75 11.72
CA HIS A 453 -45.88 15.52 11.21
C HIS A 453 -45.51 16.64 10.23
N SER A 454 -44.38 17.31 10.44
CA SER A 454 -43.90 18.35 9.52
C SER A 454 -43.52 17.82 8.15
N HIS A 455 -43.07 16.56 8.03
CA HIS A 455 -42.81 15.90 6.75
C HIS A 455 -44.12 15.72 5.96
N ALA A 456 -45.17 15.19 6.59
CA ALA A 456 -46.47 15.05 5.97
C ALA A 456 -47.07 16.41 5.56
N GLU A 457 -46.99 17.43 6.42
CA GLU A 457 -47.47 18.77 6.12
C GLU A 457 -46.70 19.43 4.96
N SER A 458 -45.40 19.16 4.85
CA SER A 458 -44.61 19.63 3.72
C SER A 458 -45.12 19.15 2.36
N VAL A 459 -45.68 17.93 2.29
CA VAL A 459 -46.31 17.39 1.08
C VAL A 459 -47.68 18.01 0.86
N ARG A 460 -48.53 18.06 1.90
CA ARG A 460 -49.89 18.63 1.82
C ARG A 460 -49.89 20.09 1.31
N ARG A 461 -48.98 20.90 1.81
CA ARG A 461 -48.82 22.33 1.40
C ARG A 461 -48.42 22.53 -0.05
N ARG A 462 -47.88 21.53 -0.72
CA ARG A 462 -47.53 21.60 -2.15
C ARG A 462 -48.70 21.22 -3.06
N LEU A 463 -49.77 20.61 -2.48
CA LEU A 463 -50.92 20.13 -3.20
C LEU A 463 -52.22 20.94 -2.88
N SER A 464 -52.15 21.79 -1.86
CA SER A 464 -53.22 22.73 -1.48
C SER A 464 -53.33 23.93 -2.43
#